data_0f712c38b961eef860cfc093ade0ba92
#
_entry.id   0f712c38b961eef860cfc093ade0ba92
#
_cell.length_a   1.000
_cell.length_b   1.000
_cell.length_c   1.000
_cell.angle_alpha   90.00
_cell.angle_beta   90.00
_cell.angle_gamma   90.00
#
_symmetry.space_group_name_H-M   'P 1'
#
loop_
_entity.id
_entity.type
_entity.pdbx_description
1 polymer ?
#
loop_
_entity_poly.entity_id
_entity_poly.type
_entity_poly.pdbx_seq_one_letter_code
_entity_poly.pdbx_strand_id
1 'polypeptide(L)'
;MAYRDGEIMRLNEVEDLGITPNKILDIGAHSGQFYKWAKDVWPMSQIFMIEANPLHIQSLKGLTFMMDDDFMIAALGDEEREVTFFTRKDKPHTEGNSYYKEANYWDIPNLVLENKIKLTKLDNIFAEEEIFDLIKIDTQGSEIDIIKGGSFRSIIYRTQFRFTHI
;
A
#
# COMPACT_ATOMS: atom_id res chain seq x y z
N MET A 1 -4.82 -19.71 5.40
CA MET A 1 -5.50 -19.59 6.70
C MET A 1 -4.58 -18.94 7.72
N ALA A 2 -3.46 -19.53 8.12
CA ALA A 2 -2.59 -18.96 9.19
C ALA A 2 -2.11 -17.52 9.02
N TYR A 3 -1.84 -17.06 7.81
CA TYR A 3 -1.39 -15.67 7.56
C TYR A 3 -2.53 -14.66 7.77
N ARG A 4 -3.74 -14.96 7.27
CA ARG A 4 -4.93 -14.12 7.47
C ARG A 4 -5.25 -13.95 8.96
N ASP A 5 -5.23 -15.06 9.70
CA ASP A 5 -5.58 -15.06 11.11
C ASP A 5 -4.57 -14.22 11.93
N GLY A 6 -3.28 -14.25 11.54
CA GLY A 6 -2.23 -13.45 12.17
C GLY A 6 -2.38 -11.93 11.93
N GLU A 7 -2.77 -11.50 10.74
CA GLU A 7 -2.96 -10.07 10.44
C GLU A 7 -4.23 -9.51 11.11
N ILE A 8 -5.35 -10.26 11.06
CA ILE A 8 -6.57 -9.88 11.78
C ILE A 8 -6.29 -9.80 13.30
N MET A 9 -5.51 -10.72 13.85
CA MET A 9 -5.12 -10.69 15.26
C MET A 9 -4.35 -9.42 15.62
N ARG A 10 -3.42 -8.97 14.76
CA ARG A 10 -2.69 -7.71 14.96
C ARG A 10 -3.59 -6.49 14.87
N LEU A 11 -4.59 -6.48 13.98
CA LEU A 11 -5.55 -5.38 13.91
C LEU A 11 -6.47 -5.35 15.13
N ASN A 12 -6.87 -6.51 15.66
CA ASN A 12 -7.60 -6.61 16.91
C ASN A 12 -6.76 -6.11 18.11
N GLU A 13 -5.45 -6.38 18.15
CA GLU A 13 -4.55 -5.82 19.17
C GLU A 13 -4.52 -4.28 19.10
N VAL A 14 -4.58 -3.68 17.91
CA VAL A 14 -4.68 -2.23 17.72
C VAL A 14 -6.03 -1.71 18.25
N GLU A 15 -7.13 -2.43 17.99
CA GLU A 15 -8.46 -2.12 18.52
C GLU A 15 -8.50 -2.24 20.05
N ASP A 16 -7.87 -3.26 20.63
CA ASP A 16 -7.78 -3.47 22.08
C ASP A 16 -7.02 -2.34 22.80
N LEU A 17 -6.14 -1.63 22.08
CA LEU A 17 -5.48 -0.40 22.54
C LEU A 17 -6.40 0.83 22.49
N GLY A 18 -7.65 0.68 22.08
CA GLY A 18 -8.64 1.75 21.96
C GLY A 18 -8.53 2.55 20.65
N ILE A 19 -7.79 2.05 19.66
CA ILE A 19 -7.65 2.68 18.35
C ILE A 19 -8.74 2.13 17.43
N THR A 20 -9.77 2.95 17.20
CA THR A 20 -10.90 2.65 16.29
C THR A 20 -10.92 3.71 15.20
N PRO A 21 -10.18 3.50 14.09
CA PRO A 21 -10.03 4.50 13.03
C PRO A 21 -11.36 4.69 12.28
N ASN A 22 -11.78 5.94 12.07
CA ASN A 22 -12.87 6.27 11.17
C ASN A 22 -12.40 6.36 9.72
N LYS A 23 -11.14 6.79 9.51
CA LYS A 23 -10.55 7.00 8.19
C LYS A 23 -9.18 6.36 8.09
N ILE A 24 -9.03 5.46 7.12
CA ILE A 24 -7.82 4.65 6.92
C ILE A 24 -7.25 4.93 5.53
N LEU A 25 -5.93 5.05 5.44
CA LEU A 25 -5.18 5.08 4.19
C LEU A 25 -4.36 3.80 4.04
N ASP A 26 -4.65 3.02 2.99
CA ASP A 26 -3.93 1.78 2.66
C ASP A 26 -3.01 2.02 1.47
N ILE A 27 -1.72 2.23 1.71
CA ILE A 27 -0.70 2.44 0.68
C ILE A 27 0.01 1.11 0.37
N GLY A 28 0.03 0.75 -0.92
CA GLY A 28 0.42 -0.56 -1.39
C GLY A 28 -0.71 -1.56 -1.17
N ALA A 29 -1.91 -1.21 -1.64
CA ALA A 29 -3.12 -1.98 -1.39
C ALA A 29 -3.16 -3.32 -2.14
N HIS A 30 -2.36 -3.46 -3.21
CA HIS A 30 -2.31 -4.67 -4.04
C HIS A 30 -3.73 -5.06 -4.52
N SER A 31 -4.22 -6.24 -4.19
CA SER A 31 -5.59 -6.69 -4.51
C SER A 31 -6.62 -6.37 -3.41
N GLY A 32 -6.28 -5.49 -2.46
CA GLY A 32 -7.16 -5.09 -1.35
C GLY A 32 -7.23 -6.10 -0.21
N GLN A 33 -6.13 -6.79 0.08
CA GLN A 33 -6.12 -7.78 1.15
C GLN A 33 -6.23 -7.12 2.53
N PHE A 34 -5.45 -6.05 2.78
CA PHE A 34 -5.54 -5.29 4.02
C PHE A 34 -6.92 -4.65 4.19
N TYR A 35 -7.50 -4.10 3.11
CA TYR A 35 -8.86 -3.58 3.10
C TYR A 35 -9.86 -4.58 3.69
N LYS A 36 -9.83 -5.85 3.24
CA LYS A 36 -10.74 -6.89 3.73
C LYS A 36 -10.56 -7.16 5.22
N TRP A 37 -9.31 -7.22 5.69
CA TRP A 37 -9.01 -7.43 7.10
C TRP A 37 -9.44 -6.24 7.95
N ALA A 38 -9.18 -5.02 7.48
CA ALA A 38 -9.60 -3.81 8.17
C ALA A 38 -11.12 -3.71 8.27
N LYS A 39 -11.86 -4.09 7.22
CA LYS A 39 -13.34 -4.15 7.26
C LYS A 39 -13.87 -5.26 8.16
N ASP A 40 -13.14 -6.37 8.33
CA ASP A 40 -13.51 -7.41 9.29
C ASP A 40 -13.45 -6.88 10.75
N VAL A 41 -12.49 -5.99 11.07
CA VAL A 41 -12.29 -5.41 12.41
C VAL A 41 -13.06 -4.11 12.57
N TRP A 42 -12.96 -3.21 11.61
CA TRP A 42 -13.57 -1.87 11.61
C TRP A 42 -14.51 -1.69 10.42
N PRO A 43 -15.69 -2.29 10.42
CA PRO A 43 -16.60 -2.32 9.27
C PRO A 43 -17.10 -0.93 8.83
N MET A 44 -17.11 0.03 9.75
CA MET A 44 -17.60 1.40 9.49
C MET A 44 -16.50 2.38 9.06
N SER A 45 -15.23 1.99 9.12
CA SER A 45 -14.12 2.85 8.68
C SER A 45 -14.22 3.14 7.19
N GLN A 46 -14.02 4.39 6.78
CA GLN A 46 -13.79 4.75 5.40
C GLN A 46 -12.34 4.42 5.03
N ILE A 47 -12.12 3.74 3.91
CA ILE A 47 -10.78 3.32 3.49
C ILE A 47 -10.47 3.87 2.10
N PHE A 48 -9.37 4.63 2.00
CA PHE A 48 -8.80 5.03 0.72
C PHE A 48 -7.58 4.17 0.41
N MET A 49 -7.55 3.55 -0.76
CA MET A 49 -6.49 2.64 -1.18
C MET A 49 -5.61 3.28 -2.27
N ILE A 50 -4.28 3.15 -2.15
CA ILE A 50 -3.34 3.54 -3.21
C ILE A 50 -2.52 2.33 -3.61
N GLU A 51 -2.45 2.08 -4.92
CA GLU A 51 -1.70 0.98 -5.52
C GLU A 51 -0.95 1.44 -6.77
N ALA A 52 0.32 1.05 -6.91
CA ALA A 52 1.14 1.46 -8.05
C ALA A 52 0.90 0.61 -9.31
N ASN A 53 0.56 -0.67 -9.14
CA ASN A 53 0.36 -1.60 -10.25
C ASN A 53 -1.07 -1.52 -10.81
N PRO A 54 -1.26 -1.02 -12.06
CA PRO A 54 -2.60 -0.85 -12.64
C PRO A 54 -3.34 -2.18 -12.89
N LEU A 55 -2.67 -3.32 -12.82
CA LEU A 55 -3.32 -4.62 -12.95
C LEU A 55 -4.32 -4.91 -11.82
N HIS A 56 -4.22 -4.20 -10.69
CA HIS A 56 -5.13 -4.38 -9.56
C HIS A 56 -6.42 -3.54 -9.64
N ILE A 57 -6.59 -2.68 -10.66
CA ILE A 57 -7.78 -1.82 -10.84
C ILE A 57 -9.09 -2.60 -10.69
N GLN A 58 -9.22 -3.76 -11.34
CA GLN A 58 -10.47 -4.51 -11.31
C GLN A 58 -10.77 -5.10 -9.93
N SER A 59 -9.72 -5.54 -9.22
CA SER A 59 -9.87 -6.04 -7.85
C SER A 59 -10.32 -4.93 -6.90
N LEU A 60 -9.69 -3.76 -6.97
CA LEU A 60 -10.01 -2.62 -6.11
C LEU A 60 -11.39 -2.03 -6.41
N LYS A 61 -11.78 -1.90 -7.68
CA LYS A 61 -13.14 -1.50 -8.08
C LYS A 61 -14.21 -2.43 -7.49
N GLY A 62 -13.94 -3.74 -7.47
CA GLY A 62 -14.88 -4.71 -6.90
C GLY A 62 -15.09 -4.56 -5.39
N LEU A 63 -14.11 -3.97 -4.68
CA LEU A 63 -14.19 -3.74 -3.24
C LEU A 63 -14.94 -2.44 -2.89
N THR A 64 -14.73 -1.38 -3.66
CA THR A 64 -15.27 -0.05 -3.35
C THR A 64 -16.70 0.18 -3.88
N PHE A 65 -17.22 -0.73 -4.72
CA PHE A 65 -18.49 -0.55 -5.45
C PHE A 65 -19.73 -0.29 -4.56
N MET A 66 -19.72 -0.81 -3.33
CA MET A 66 -20.89 -0.77 -2.43
C MET A 66 -20.67 0.10 -1.18
N MET A 67 -19.51 0.74 -1.05
CA MET A 67 -19.08 1.45 0.16
C MET A 67 -18.66 2.88 -0.20
N ASP A 68 -18.61 3.77 0.81
CA ASP A 68 -18.06 5.13 0.68
C ASP A 68 -16.51 5.08 0.76
N ASP A 69 -15.94 4.09 0.11
CA ASP A 69 -14.51 3.83 0.00
C ASP A 69 -14.03 4.16 -1.41
N ASP A 70 -12.76 4.46 -1.58
CA ASP A 70 -12.20 4.81 -2.89
C ASP A 70 -10.79 4.27 -3.06
N PHE A 71 -10.27 4.34 -4.28
CA PHE A 71 -8.89 3.96 -4.56
C PHE A 71 -8.28 4.81 -5.69
N MET A 72 -6.95 4.87 -5.70
CA MET A 72 -6.18 5.52 -6.76
C MET A 72 -5.05 4.60 -7.23
N ILE A 73 -4.79 4.59 -8.54
CA ILE A 73 -3.57 3.99 -9.09
C ILE A 73 -2.51 5.08 -9.18
N ALA A 74 -1.55 5.02 -8.26
CA ALA A 74 -0.43 5.96 -8.19
C ALA A 74 0.79 5.30 -7.54
N ALA A 75 1.96 5.63 -8.03
CA ALA A 75 3.23 5.31 -7.39
C ALA A 75 3.69 6.51 -6.56
N LEU A 76 3.99 6.27 -5.29
CA LEU A 76 4.35 7.32 -4.34
C LEU A 76 5.86 7.35 -4.06
N GLY A 77 6.38 8.53 -3.75
CA GLY A 77 7.77 8.75 -3.37
C GLY A 77 7.96 10.11 -2.69
N ASP A 78 9.21 10.48 -2.48
CA ASP A 78 9.63 11.73 -1.82
C ASP A 78 9.59 12.95 -2.74
N GLU A 79 9.59 12.75 -4.06
CA GLU A 79 9.56 13.80 -5.07
C GLU A 79 8.86 13.32 -6.35
N GLU A 80 8.47 14.29 -7.20
CA GLU A 80 7.95 13.97 -8.53
C GLU A 80 9.12 13.68 -9.48
N ARG A 81 9.27 12.43 -9.85
CA ARG A 81 10.29 11.98 -10.81
C ARG A 81 9.84 10.73 -11.55
N GLU A 82 10.47 10.46 -12.67
CA GLU A 82 10.30 9.19 -13.38
C GLU A 82 11.24 8.14 -12.78
N VAL A 83 10.72 6.95 -12.54
CA VAL A 83 11.49 5.79 -12.06
C VAL A 83 11.21 4.56 -12.92
N THR A 84 12.07 3.56 -12.79
CA THR A 84 11.82 2.24 -13.36
C THR A 84 11.05 1.40 -12.32
N PHE A 85 9.87 0.94 -12.70
CA PHE A 85 9.06 0.03 -11.89
C PHE A 85 9.24 -1.40 -12.39
N PHE A 86 9.63 -2.27 -11.49
CA PHE A 86 9.94 -3.67 -11.78
C PHE A 86 8.73 -4.54 -11.51
N THR A 87 8.34 -5.33 -12.53
CA THR A 87 7.26 -6.31 -12.43
C THR A 87 7.70 -7.65 -12.99
N ARG A 88 7.08 -8.74 -12.54
CA ARG A 88 7.36 -10.09 -13.03
C ARG A 88 6.45 -10.46 -14.21
N LYS A 89 7.02 -10.95 -15.32
CA LYS A 89 6.24 -11.45 -16.47
C LYS A 89 5.41 -12.68 -16.15
N ASP A 90 5.99 -13.60 -15.37
CA ASP A 90 5.36 -14.86 -14.98
C ASP A 90 4.38 -14.71 -13.81
N LYS A 91 4.51 -13.64 -13.05
CA LYS A 91 3.68 -13.33 -11.88
C LYS A 91 3.41 -11.82 -11.79
N PRO A 92 2.71 -11.22 -12.76
CA PRO A 92 2.53 -9.77 -12.83
C PRO A 92 1.72 -9.19 -11.65
N HIS A 93 0.95 -10.04 -10.96
CA HIS A 93 0.19 -9.69 -9.77
C HIS A 93 0.92 -10.00 -8.44
N THR A 94 2.25 -10.22 -8.46
CA THR A 94 2.99 -10.52 -7.24
C THR A 94 3.06 -9.31 -6.33
N GLU A 95 3.12 -9.57 -5.02
CA GLU A 95 3.29 -8.55 -3.98
C GLU A 95 4.66 -7.86 -4.01
N GLY A 96 5.67 -8.44 -4.68
CA GLY A 96 7.03 -7.91 -4.76
C GLY A 96 7.27 -6.83 -5.82
N ASN A 97 6.24 -6.32 -6.52
CA ASN A 97 6.40 -5.26 -7.52
C ASN A 97 6.79 -3.94 -6.84
N SER A 98 7.90 -3.31 -7.30
CA SER A 98 8.45 -2.10 -6.70
C SER A 98 9.29 -1.30 -7.69
N TYR A 99 9.62 -0.05 -7.39
CA TYR A 99 10.68 0.68 -8.07
C TYR A 99 12.06 0.49 -7.41
N TYR A 100 12.12 -0.23 -6.30
CA TYR A 100 13.37 -0.76 -5.75
C TYR A 100 13.59 -2.19 -6.21
N LYS A 101 14.78 -2.47 -6.71
CA LYS A 101 15.18 -3.80 -7.15
C LYS A 101 15.74 -4.58 -5.95
N GLU A 102 14.97 -5.54 -5.46
CA GLU A 102 15.50 -6.47 -4.45
C GLU A 102 16.56 -7.40 -5.04
N ALA A 103 17.73 -7.50 -4.39
CA ALA A 103 18.74 -8.47 -4.75
C ALA A 103 18.17 -9.90 -4.66
N ASN A 104 18.55 -10.77 -5.58
CA ASN A 104 18.19 -12.19 -5.68
C ASN A 104 16.75 -12.52 -6.13
N TYR A 105 15.76 -11.66 -5.96
CA TYR A 105 14.38 -11.95 -6.41
C TYR A 105 14.18 -11.59 -7.89
N TRP A 106 14.90 -10.57 -8.36
CA TRP A 106 14.77 -10.00 -9.70
C TRP A 106 15.88 -10.44 -10.67
N ASP A 107 16.86 -11.23 -10.22
CA ASP A 107 18.02 -11.63 -11.03
C ASP A 107 17.76 -12.84 -11.96
N ILE A 108 16.48 -13.17 -12.21
CA ILE A 108 16.12 -14.21 -13.17
C ILE A 108 16.05 -13.60 -14.57
N PRO A 109 16.97 -13.95 -15.48
CA PRO A 109 17.03 -13.38 -16.81
C PRO A 109 15.71 -13.51 -17.57
N ASN A 110 15.29 -12.45 -18.26
CA ASN A 110 14.08 -12.37 -19.12
C ASN A 110 12.72 -12.48 -18.40
N LEU A 111 12.68 -12.57 -17.08
CA LEU A 111 11.40 -12.60 -16.33
C LEU A 111 10.99 -11.24 -15.75
N VAL A 112 11.86 -10.25 -15.74
CA VAL A 112 11.57 -8.90 -15.26
C VAL A 112 11.10 -8.02 -16.41
N LEU A 113 10.01 -7.28 -16.16
CA LEU A 113 9.57 -6.16 -16.97
C LEU A 113 9.97 -4.86 -16.27
N GLU A 114 10.55 -3.96 -17.04
CA GLU A 114 10.92 -2.61 -16.60
C GLU A 114 9.97 -1.61 -17.25
N ASN A 115 9.15 -0.97 -16.46
CA ASN A 115 8.19 0.03 -16.92
C ASN A 115 8.58 1.40 -16.36
N LYS A 116 8.49 2.44 -17.16
CA LYS A 116 8.64 3.81 -16.67
C LYS A 116 7.34 4.30 -16.05
N ILE A 117 7.41 4.76 -14.81
CA ILE A 117 6.27 5.36 -14.12
C ILE A 117 6.69 6.68 -13.48
N LYS A 118 5.73 7.57 -13.27
CA LYS A 118 5.95 8.80 -12.50
C LYS A 118 5.60 8.56 -11.03
N LEU A 119 6.50 8.96 -10.16
CA LEU A 119 6.20 9.11 -8.74
C LEU A 119 5.46 10.44 -8.50
N THR A 120 4.57 10.44 -7.55
CA THR A 120 4.00 11.63 -6.95
C THR A 120 4.17 11.61 -5.43
N LYS A 121 4.09 12.77 -4.80
CA LYS A 121 4.10 12.87 -3.35
C LYS A 121 2.70 12.67 -2.78
N LEU A 122 2.61 12.17 -1.58
CA LEU A 122 1.33 12.03 -0.88
C LEU A 122 0.66 13.41 -0.69
N ASP A 123 1.45 14.45 -0.40
CA ASP A 123 0.99 15.84 -0.26
C ASP A 123 0.39 16.43 -1.55
N ASN A 124 0.64 15.84 -2.72
CA ASN A 124 0.02 16.25 -3.97
C ASN A 124 -1.33 15.56 -4.23
N ILE A 125 -1.65 14.50 -3.49
CA ILE A 125 -2.91 13.74 -3.62
C ILE A 125 -3.94 14.25 -2.64
N PHE A 126 -3.52 14.50 -1.39
CA PHE A 126 -4.41 14.92 -0.33
C PHE A 126 -4.12 16.35 0.10
N ALA A 127 -5.17 17.10 0.44
CA ALA A 127 -5.03 18.41 1.04
C ALA A 127 -4.37 18.33 2.43
N GLU A 128 -3.73 19.41 2.86
CA GLU A 128 -3.03 19.46 4.18
C GLU A 128 -3.99 19.18 5.35
N GLU A 129 -5.27 19.54 5.19
CA GLU A 129 -6.33 19.33 6.18
C GLU A 129 -6.86 17.90 6.22
N GLU A 130 -6.49 17.08 5.23
CA GLU A 130 -6.93 15.69 5.18
C GLU A 130 -6.23 14.88 6.26
N ILE A 131 -7.00 14.29 7.16
CA ILE A 131 -6.48 13.51 8.29
C ILE A 131 -6.94 12.05 8.14
N PHE A 132 -6.00 11.15 8.24
CA PHE A 132 -6.26 9.71 8.38
C PHE A 132 -5.94 9.29 9.81
N ASP A 133 -6.86 8.56 10.45
CA ASP A 133 -6.66 8.04 11.80
C ASP A 133 -5.61 6.93 11.80
N LEU A 134 -5.54 6.17 10.70
CA LEU A 134 -4.61 5.08 10.50
C LEU A 134 -4.04 5.09 9.08
N ILE A 135 -2.73 4.97 8.95
CA ILE A 135 -2.06 4.80 7.65
C ILE A 135 -1.26 3.50 7.67
N LYS A 136 -1.59 2.58 6.76
CA LYS A 136 -0.77 1.39 6.48
C LYS A 136 0.10 1.69 5.26
N ILE A 137 1.40 1.37 5.34
CA ILE A 137 2.35 1.48 4.23
C ILE A 137 3.05 0.12 4.07
N ASP A 138 2.90 -0.49 2.90
CA ASP A 138 3.55 -1.75 2.54
C ASP A 138 3.83 -1.74 1.03
N THR A 139 4.97 -1.18 0.64
CA THR A 139 5.29 -0.87 -0.75
C THR A 139 6.62 -1.46 -1.22
N GLN A 140 7.12 -2.45 -0.47
CA GLN A 140 8.30 -3.24 -0.82
C GLN A 140 9.56 -2.37 -1.06
N GLY A 141 9.88 -1.54 -0.04
CA GLY A 141 11.12 -0.76 0.04
C GLY A 141 11.00 0.75 -0.17
N SER A 142 9.85 1.25 -0.63
CA SER A 142 9.64 2.71 -0.84
C SER A 142 9.01 3.44 0.35
N GLU A 143 8.81 2.77 1.48
CA GLU A 143 8.07 3.30 2.62
C GLU A 143 8.69 4.58 3.18
N ILE A 144 10.02 4.65 3.25
CA ILE A 144 10.74 5.84 3.76
C ILE A 144 10.56 7.03 2.81
N ASP A 145 10.60 6.80 1.49
CA ASP A 145 10.40 7.85 0.50
C ASP A 145 8.96 8.38 0.56
N ILE A 146 7.98 7.50 0.73
CA ILE A 146 6.59 7.87 0.90
C ILE A 146 6.39 8.72 2.15
N ILE A 147 7.01 8.34 3.27
CA ILE A 147 6.96 9.11 4.51
C ILE A 147 7.59 10.50 4.33
N LYS A 148 8.70 10.62 3.58
CA LYS A 148 9.30 11.92 3.28
C LYS A 148 8.46 12.79 2.35
N GLY A 149 7.66 12.16 1.48
CA GLY A 149 6.76 12.83 0.52
C GLY A 149 5.41 13.24 1.10
N GLY A 150 5.17 13.04 2.41
CA GLY A 150 3.91 13.34 3.08
C GLY A 150 4.08 14.07 4.42
N SER A 151 3.25 15.10 4.66
CA SER A 151 3.15 15.85 5.92
C SER A 151 2.17 15.15 6.86
N PHE A 152 2.57 14.03 7.45
CA PHE A 152 1.68 13.19 8.25
C PHE A 152 1.32 13.79 9.60
N ARG A 153 0.01 13.84 9.92
CA ARG A 153 -0.54 14.09 11.26
C ARG A 153 -1.30 12.87 11.79
N SER A 154 -0.89 11.66 11.41
CA SER A 154 -1.65 10.42 11.57
C SER A 154 -0.84 9.35 12.29
N ILE A 155 -1.52 8.34 12.87
CA ILE A 155 -0.86 7.12 13.39
C ILE A 155 -0.46 6.26 12.20
N ILE A 156 0.84 5.98 12.06
CA ILE A 156 1.37 5.13 11.00
C ILE A 156 1.46 3.69 11.49
N TYR A 157 0.71 2.80 10.82
CA TYR A 157 0.80 1.35 11.02
C TYR A 157 1.56 0.71 9.86
N ARG A 158 2.51 -0.19 10.19
CA ARG A 158 3.28 -0.91 9.20
C ARG A 158 3.24 -2.42 9.43
N THR A 159 2.93 -3.18 8.37
CA THR A 159 2.78 -4.63 8.46
C THR A 159 4.08 -5.42 8.35
N GLN A 160 5.12 -4.94 7.66
CA GLN A 160 6.43 -5.64 7.58
C GLN A 160 7.59 -4.70 7.23
N PHE A 161 8.69 -4.76 8.04
CA PHE A 161 10.01 -4.31 7.60
C PHE A 161 10.76 -5.53 7.05
N ARG A 162 10.81 -5.71 5.74
CA ARG A 162 11.87 -6.53 5.16
C ARG A 162 13.10 -5.63 5.00
N PHE A 163 14.03 -5.72 5.94
CA PHE A 163 15.37 -5.23 5.70
C PHE A 163 16.01 -6.18 4.69
N THR A 164 16.06 -5.78 3.43
CA THR A 164 17.05 -6.35 2.51
C THR A 164 18.38 -5.82 2.97
N HIS A 165 19.23 -6.72 3.45
CA HIS A 165 20.62 -6.38 3.75
C HIS A 165 21.26 -5.80 2.50
N ILE A 166 21.87 -4.60 2.69
CA ILE A 166 22.75 -3.94 1.73
C ILE A 166 23.98 -4.83 1.53
#